data_b8c3e49bd30c459e48d49280d5d967fe
#
_entry.id   b8c3e49bd30c459e48d49280d5d967fe
#
_cell.length_a   1.000
_cell.length_b   1.000
_cell.length_c   1.000
_cell.angle_alpha   90.00
_cell.angle_beta   90.00
_cell.angle_gamma   90.00
#
_symmetry.space_group_name_H-M   'P 1'
#
loop_
_entity.id
_entity.type
_entity.pdbx_description
1 polymer ?
#
loop_
_entity_poly.entity_id
_entity_poly.type
_entity_poly.pdbx_seq_one_letter_code
_entity_poly.pdbx_strand_id
1 'polypeptide(L)'
;MNVRFRWLLAVLLALCLGVPSSGWASSDIKKIILATDTIDGLVEKDGSGLYVDILSKIFAAQSIELNIMIVPQSRAYLWTANGNADAMLSARQNEVEGLYFPVWHYDITFVSAMFKKDRFKDWQGEYSLQNRSVGTLRGANYNNYLYVPIDLQQVTQRIEGVKMLKLDRLDFFLDNRKALQQTLIANATKLSKMNFDPQQYQIENIVPVKQYIAFTDNAKGRELAQIFDAGFAKLLASGELEALFIAYNYLPFPFPQNID
;
A
#
# COMPACT_ATOMS: atom_id res chain seq x y z
N MET A 1 -1.81 -60.15 -39.19
CA MET A 1 -1.99 -58.99 -38.35
C MET A 1 -0.70 -58.19 -38.39
N ASN A 2 -0.74 -57.03 -39.05
CA ASN A 2 0.42 -56.35 -39.65
C ASN A 2 1.38 -55.76 -38.64
N VAL A 3 2.66 -56.10 -38.78
CA VAL A 3 3.78 -55.56 -37.96
C VAL A 3 3.88 -54.01 -37.99
N ARG A 4 3.39 -53.36 -39.04
CA ARG A 4 3.35 -51.93 -39.25
C ARG A 4 2.43 -51.19 -38.24
N PHE A 5 1.43 -51.86 -37.64
CA PHE A 5 0.50 -51.25 -36.71
C PHE A 5 1.08 -51.19 -35.27
N ARG A 6 2.04 -52.04 -34.93
CA ARG A 6 2.67 -52.06 -33.61
C ARG A 6 3.69 -50.95 -33.41
N TRP A 7 4.33 -50.48 -34.51
CA TRP A 7 5.29 -49.36 -34.45
C TRP A 7 4.61 -47.98 -34.28
N LEU A 8 3.40 -47.80 -34.81
CA LEU A 8 2.63 -46.55 -34.63
C LEU A 8 2.14 -46.35 -33.20
N LEU A 9 1.81 -47.44 -32.48
CA LEU A 9 1.42 -47.36 -31.05
C LEU A 9 2.61 -47.07 -30.13
N ALA A 10 3.80 -47.54 -30.47
CA ALA A 10 5.01 -47.27 -29.67
C ALA A 10 5.48 -45.80 -29.80
N VAL A 11 5.28 -45.18 -30.98
CA VAL A 11 5.63 -43.76 -31.21
C VAL A 11 4.64 -42.81 -30.52
N LEU A 12 3.35 -43.17 -30.42
CA LEU A 12 2.36 -42.35 -29.72
C LEU A 12 2.54 -42.37 -28.17
N LEU A 13 3.06 -43.49 -27.64
CA LEU A 13 3.33 -43.59 -26.18
C LEU A 13 4.58 -42.82 -25.75
N ALA A 14 5.53 -42.59 -26.67
CA ALA A 14 6.76 -41.82 -26.39
C ALA A 14 6.56 -40.28 -26.39
N LEU A 15 5.46 -39.79 -27.01
CA LEU A 15 5.17 -38.33 -27.04
C LEU A 15 4.48 -37.81 -25.80
N CYS A 16 3.99 -38.67 -24.89
CA CYS A 16 3.30 -38.24 -23.65
C CYS A 16 4.21 -38.04 -22.43
N LEU A 17 5.53 -38.26 -22.54
CA LEU A 17 6.47 -38.15 -21.40
C LEU A 17 7.29 -36.88 -21.39
N GLY A 18 7.01 -35.93 -22.25
CA GLY A 18 7.77 -34.69 -22.36
C GLY A 18 7.01 -33.40 -22.02
N VAL A 19 6.13 -33.40 -20.99
CA VAL A 19 5.70 -32.15 -20.41
C VAL A 19 6.82 -31.69 -19.46
N PRO A 20 7.61 -30.65 -19.81
CA PRO A 20 8.51 -30.08 -18.83
C PRO A 20 7.61 -29.57 -17.70
N SER A 21 7.61 -30.24 -16.56
CA SER A 21 7.18 -29.62 -15.33
C SER A 21 8.06 -28.39 -15.20
N SER A 22 7.48 -27.21 -15.37
CA SER A 22 8.09 -25.94 -15.01
C SER A 22 8.30 -25.97 -13.51
N GLY A 23 9.29 -26.76 -13.08
CA GLY A 23 9.78 -26.73 -11.72
C GLY A 23 10.29 -25.29 -11.51
N TRP A 24 9.61 -24.54 -10.69
CA TRP A 24 10.13 -23.31 -10.15
C TRP A 24 11.48 -23.66 -9.56
N ALA A 25 12.55 -23.11 -10.14
CA ALA A 25 13.88 -23.26 -9.57
C ALA A 25 13.76 -22.78 -8.11
N SER A 26 14.12 -23.64 -7.17
CA SER A 26 14.15 -23.26 -5.77
C SER A 26 15.06 -22.03 -5.64
N SER A 27 14.51 -20.92 -5.20
CA SER A 27 15.28 -19.71 -4.94
C SER A 27 16.40 -20.02 -3.96
N ASP A 28 17.64 -19.59 -4.25
CA ASP A 28 18.76 -19.67 -3.30
C ASP A 28 18.63 -18.63 -2.18
N ILE A 29 17.62 -17.75 -2.26
CA ILE A 29 17.36 -16.72 -1.25
C ILE A 29 16.78 -17.39 0.00
N LYS A 30 17.47 -17.28 1.13
CA LYS A 30 17.04 -17.85 2.42
C LYS A 30 16.41 -16.82 3.33
N LYS A 31 16.70 -15.54 3.13
CA LYS A 31 16.18 -14.43 3.95
C LYS A 31 15.96 -13.17 3.13
N ILE A 32 14.97 -12.40 3.58
CA ILE A 32 14.70 -11.03 3.14
C ILE A 32 14.79 -10.08 4.33
N ILE A 33 15.46 -8.96 4.17
CA ILE A 33 15.52 -7.86 5.15
C ILE A 33 14.52 -6.80 4.70
N LEU A 34 13.44 -6.62 5.48
CA LEU A 34 12.41 -5.63 5.25
C LEU A 34 12.64 -4.44 6.18
N ALA A 35 12.91 -3.26 5.64
CA ALA A 35 12.94 -2.01 6.38
C ALA A 35 11.58 -1.30 6.29
N THR A 36 11.00 -0.89 7.43
CA THR A 36 9.69 -0.23 7.45
C THR A 36 9.52 0.62 8.71
N ASP A 37 8.64 1.62 8.66
CA ASP A 37 8.17 2.32 9.85
C ASP A 37 6.98 1.58 10.47
N THR A 38 6.64 1.93 11.70
CA THR A 38 5.41 1.44 12.34
C THR A 38 4.17 2.06 11.72
N ILE A 39 3.13 1.24 11.56
CA ILE A 39 1.81 1.66 11.09
C ILE A 39 0.78 0.96 11.97
N ASP A 40 0.05 1.70 12.80
CA ASP A 40 -0.90 1.18 13.78
C ASP A 40 -1.80 0.07 13.23
N GLY A 41 -1.76 -1.12 13.84
CA GLY A 41 -2.51 -2.31 13.45
C GLY A 41 -2.00 -3.01 12.19
N LEU A 42 -1.06 -2.44 11.46
CA LEU A 42 -0.58 -2.94 10.16
C LEU A 42 0.89 -3.39 10.21
N VAL A 43 1.72 -2.64 10.94
CA VAL A 43 3.12 -2.95 11.26
C VAL A 43 3.40 -2.45 12.66
N GLU A 44 3.49 -3.33 13.62
CA GLU A 44 3.74 -2.99 15.02
C GLU A 44 5.25 -3.02 15.34
N LYS A 45 5.62 -2.44 16.49
CA LYS A 45 7.03 -2.37 16.92
C LYS A 45 7.66 -3.73 17.17
N ASP A 46 6.86 -4.73 17.51
CA ASP A 46 7.29 -6.11 17.73
C ASP A 46 7.40 -6.92 16.44
N GLY A 47 7.13 -6.31 15.30
CA GLY A 47 7.17 -6.97 14.01
C GLY A 47 5.89 -7.76 13.69
N SER A 48 4.78 -7.54 14.37
CA SER A 48 3.46 -8.08 14.05
C SER A 48 2.63 -7.11 13.20
N GLY A 49 1.46 -7.56 12.73
CA GLY A 49 0.48 -6.73 12.02
C GLY A 49 0.08 -7.29 10.66
N LEU A 50 -1.02 -6.75 10.11
CA LEU A 50 -1.63 -7.25 8.88
C LEU A 50 -0.62 -7.38 7.72
N TYR A 51 0.17 -6.34 7.46
CA TYR A 51 1.11 -6.35 6.34
C TYR A 51 2.25 -7.35 6.56
N VAL A 52 2.68 -7.50 7.81
CA VAL A 52 3.69 -8.49 8.18
C VAL A 52 3.17 -9.90 7.95
N ASP A 53 1.93 -10.20 8.35
CA ASP A 53 1.33 -11.52 8.16
C ASP A 53 1.16 -11.87 6.69
N ILE A 54 0.76 -10.90 5.85
CA ILE A 54 0.68 -11.10 4.39
C ILE A 54 2.06 -11.49 3.84
N LEU A 55 3.10 -10.71 4.17
CA LEU A 55 4.46 -10.96 3.67
C LEU A 55 5.03 -12.27 4.22
N SER A 56 4.80 -12.56 5.50
CA SER A 56 5.25 -13.80 6.13
C SER A 56 4.66 -15.03 5.45
N LYS A 57 3.35 -15.01 5.12
CA LYS A 57 2.72 -16.11 4.37
C LYS A 57 3.34 -16.29 2.98
N ILE A 58 3.59 -15.18 2.27
CA ILE A 58 4.15 -15.21 0.92
C ILE A 58 5.57 -15.79 0.93
N PHE A 59 6.46 -15.25 1.77
CA PHE A 59 7.87 -15.63 1.77
C PHE A 59 8.11 -16.99 2.45
N ALA A 60 7.38 -17.31 3.52
CA ALA A 60 7.49 -18.61 4.17
C ALA A 60 7.09 -19.78 3.25
N ALA A 61 6.16 -19.58 2.32
CA ALA A 61 5.79 -20.57 1.31
C ALA A 61 6.96 -20.96 0.39
N GLN A 62 8.01 -20.13 0.31
CA GLN A 62 9.26 -20.37 -0.42
C GLN A 62 10.44 -20.67 0.53
N SER A 63 10.18 -20.93 1.81
CA SER A 63 11.21 -21.13 2.85
C SER A 63 12.17 -19.95 3.00
N ILE A 64 11.67 -18.72 2.75
CA ILE A 64 12.41 -17.47 2.91
C ILE A 64 12.01 -16.85 4.26
N GLU A 65 12.99 -16.61 5.11
CA GLU A 65 12.83 -15.95 6.41
C GLU A 65 12.62 -14.45 6.23
N LEU A 66 11.58 -13.87 6.85
CA LEU A 66 11.30 -12.44 6.84
C LEU A 66 11.90 -11.77 8.08
N ASN A 67 12.96 -10.97 7.89
CA ASN A 67 13.60 -10.19 8.94
C ASN A 67 13.15 -8.73 8.85
N ILE A 68 12.47 -8.23 9.89
CA ILE A 68 11.88 -6.90 9.91
C ILE A 68 12.76 -5.94 10.71
N MET A 69 13.05 -4.78 10.12
CA MET A 69 13.78 -3.69 10.75
C MET A 69 12.88 -2.46 10.84
N ILE A 70 12.46 -2.12 12.06
CA ILE A 70 11.64 -0.93 12.31
C ILE A 70 12.55 0.30 12.34
N VAL A 71 12.37 1.16 11.33
CA VAL A 71 13.14 2.39 11.13
C VAL A 71 12.23 3.46 10.52
N PRO A 72 12.55 4.77 10.69
CA PRO A 72 11.78 5.83 10.03
C PRO A 72 11.70 5.63 8.51
N GLN A 73 10.57 5.96 7.90
CA GLN A 73 10.28 5.75 6.47
C GLN A 73 11.40 6.26 5.53
N SER A 74 11.96 7.45 5.81
CA SER A 74 13.06 7.99 5.02
C SER A 74 14.33 7.14 5.08
N ARG A 75 14.58 6.49 6.23
CA ARG A 75 15.70 5.56 6.39
C ARG A 75 15.43 4.24 5.70
N ALA A 76 14.21 3.72 5.77
CA ALA A 76 13.80 2.51 5.06
C ALA A 76 14.05 2.68 3.55
N TYR A 77 13.65 3.83 2.98
CA TYR A 77 13.94 4.18 1.59
C TYR A 77 15.45 4.16 1.29
N LEU A 78 16.24 4.93 2.04
CA LEU A 78 17.70 5.02 1.81
C LEU A 78 18.39 3.65 1.93
N TRP A 79 17.98 2.83 2.88
CA TRP A 79 18.57 1.51 3.07
C TRP A 79 18.24 0.57 1.93
N THR A 80 16.99 0.58 1.45
CA THR A 80 16.58 -0.25 0.32
C THR A 80 17.20 0.23 -0.98
N ALA A 81 17.23 1.54 -1.25
CA ALA A 81 17.86 2.09 -2.45
C ALA A 81 19.37 1.80 -2.53
N ASN A 82 20.04 1.73 -1.37
CA ASN A 82 21.50 1.44 -1.28
C ASN A 82 21.82 -0.05 -1.06
N GLY A 83 20.82 -0.95 -1.02
CA GLY A 83 21.03 -2.39 -0.83
C GLY A 83 21.38 -2.82 0.60
N ASN A 84 21.18 -1.96 1.60
CA ASN A 84 21.34 -2.29 3.03
C ASN A 84 20.11 -3.02 3.59
N ALA A 85 18.98 -2.91 2.92
CA ALA A 85 17.79 -3.73 3.10
C ALA A 85 17.35 -4.25 1.73
N ASP A 86 16.66 -5.39 1.70
CA ASP A 86 16.18 -5.98 0.45
C ASP A 86 14.89 -5.33 -0.03
N ALA A 87 14.06 -4.86 0.91
CA ALA A 87 12.75 -4.29 0.62
C ALA A 87 12.32 -3.24 1.64
N MET A 88 11.31 -2.43 1.25
CA MET A 88 10.59 -1.52 2.14
C MET A 88 9.09 -1.57 1.89
N LEU A 89 8.28 -1.24 2.93
CA LEU A 89 6.84 -1.03 2.81
C LEU A 89 6.50 0.44 2.57
N SER A 90 5.23 0.68 2.22
CA SER A 90 4.63 2.00 2.01
C SER A 90 5.34 2.83 0.94
N ALA A 91 5.89 2.14 -0.06
CA ALA A 91 6.44 2.78 -1.24
C ALA A 91 5.35 3.10 -2.26
N ARG A 92 5.57 4.17 -3.03
CA ARG A 92 4.68 4.62 -4.10
C ARG A 92 5.50 4.83 -5.36
N GLN A 93 5.04 4.27 -6.47
CA GLN A 93 5.84 4.15 -7.70
C GLN A 93 6.42 5.47 -8.22
N ASN A 94 5.70 6.56 -8.06
CA ASN A 94 6.10 7.87 -8.61
C ASN A 94 6.81 8.78 -7.60
N GLU A 95 7.11 8.29 -6.39
CA GLU A 95 7.70 9.11 -5.33
C GLU A 95 9.15 8.75 -5.02
N VAL A 96 9.61 7.57 -5.44
CA VAL A 96 10.93 7.05 -5.10
C VAL A 96 11.64 6.51 -6.35
N GLU A 97 12.92 6.89 -6.50
CA GLU A 97 13.80 6.40 -7.56
C GLU A 97 14.73 5.31 -7.02
N GLY A 98 15.30 4.51 -7.93
CA GLY A 98 16.29 3.48 -7.56
C GLY A 98 15.71 2.26 -6.85
N LEU A 99 14.41 2.07 -6.90
CA LEU A 99 13.71 0.90 -6.36
C LEU A 99 12.99 0.14 -7.47
N TYR A 100 12.88 -1.18 -7.29
CA TYR A 100 12.11 -2.05 -8.15
C TYR A 100 10.75 -2.36 -7.54
N PHE A 101 9.68 -2.25 -8.33
CA PHE A 101 8.30 -2.46 -7.88
C PHE A 101 7.72 -3.74 -8.47
N PRO A 102 6.99 -4.54 -7.67
CA PRO A 102 6.20 -5.66 -8.16
C PRO A 102 4.98 -5.17 -8.94
N VAL A 103 4.28 -6.07 -9.59
CA VAL A 103 3.02 -5.80 -10.30
C VAL A 103 1.89 -5.51 -9.29
N TRP A 104 1.82 -6.34 -8.22
CA TRP A 104 0.78 -6.20 -7.21
C TRP A 104 1.14 -5.14 -6.15
N HIS A 105 0.18 -4.29 -5.85
CA HIS A 105 0.16 -3.49 -4.62
C HIS A 105 -0.48 -4.33 -3.51
N TYR A 106 -0.11 -4.11 -2.27
CA TYR A 106 -0.67 -4.88 -1.16
C TYR A 106 -1.83 -4.17 -0.45
N ASP A 107 -2.05 -2.87 -0.73
CA ASP A 107 -3.15 -2.08 -0.20
C ASP A 107 -3.47 -0.88 -1.10
N ILE A 108 -4.66 -0.30 -0.89
CA ILE A 108 -5.09 0.97 -1.48
C ILE A 108 -5.51 1.89 -0.33
N THR A 109 -4.75 2.94 -0.12
CA THR A 109 -5.14 4.04 0.76
C THR A 109 -5.78 5.17 -0.04
N PHE A 110 -6.30 6.20 0.65
CA PHE A 110 -6.89 7.35 -0.05
C PHE A 110 -6.26 8.64 0.44
N VAL A 111 -5.94 9.53 -0.50
CA VAL A 111 -5.87 10.95 -0.20
C VAL A 111 -7.30 11.39 0.12
N SER A 112 -7.50 11.94 1.30
CA SER A 112 -8.83 12.41 1.74
C SER A 112 -8.75 13.89 2.06
N ALA A 113 -9.83 14.62 1.75
CA ALA A 113 -9.98 16.02 2.08
C ALA A 113 -10.90 16.19 3.29
N MET A 114 -10.46 16.96 4.28
CA MET A 114 -11.29 17.49 5.35
C MET A 114 -11.67 18.93 5.01
N PHE A 115 -12.96 19.28 5.16
CA PHE A 115 -13.49 20.62 4.85
C PHE A 115 -14.77 20.93 5.63
N LYS A 116 -15.20 22.19 5.65
CA LYS A 116 -16.48 22.63 6.23
C LYS A 116 -17.64 22.26 5.30
N LYS A 117 -18.66 21.55 5.81
CA LYS A 117 -19.84 21.09 5.04
C LYS A 117 -20.63 22.25 4.40
N ASP A 118 -20.80 23.35 5.11
CA ASP A 118 -21.58 24.49 4.67
C ASP A 118 -20.96 25.24 3.49
N ARG A 119 -19.64 25.18 3.34
CA ARG A 119 -18.91 25.84 2.26
C ARG A 119 -18.89 25.06 0.95
N PHE A 120 -19.03 23.74 1.00
CA PHE A 120 -18.92 22.85 -0.15
C PHE A 120 -20.08 21.87 -0.20
N LYS A 121 -21.31 22.42 -0.36
CA LYS A 121 -22.54 21.62 -0.42
C LYS A 121 -22.60 20.72 -1.65
N ASP A 122 -22.08 21.20 -2.78
CA ASP A 122 -22.03 20.45 -4.04
C ASP A 122 -20.62 19.85 -4.21
N TRP A 123 -20.30 18.84 -3.38
CA TRP A 123 -19.04 18.14 -3.45
C TRP A 123 -18.89 17.37 -4.77
N GLN A 124 -17.84 17.70 -5.53
CA GLN A 124 -17.51 17.09 -6.82
C GLN A 124 -16.15 16.36 -6.80
N GLY A 125 -15.81 15.73 -5.68
CA GLY A 125 -14.52 15.06 -5.53
C GLY A 125 -13.35 16.05 -5.70
N GLU A 126 -12.33 15.62 -6.41
CA GLU A 126 -11.12 16.39 -6.65
C GLU A 126 -11.38 17.78 -7.27
N TYR A 127 -12.38 17.90 -8.15
CA TYR A 127 -12.70 19.18 -8.80
C TYR A 127 -13.10 20.29 -7.83
N SER A 128 -13.60 19.93 -6.65
CA SER A 128 -13.91 20.90 -5.60
C SER A 128 -12.68 21.63 -5.03
N LEU A 129 -11.48 21.06 -5.25
CA LEU A 129 -10.20 21.63 -4.79
C LEU A 129 -9.61 22.63 -5.77
N GLN A 130 -10.14 22.72 -6.98
CA GLN A 130 -9.56 23.55 -8.06
C GLN A 130 -9.46 25.01 -7.65
N ASN A 131 -8.25 25.56 -7.71
CA ASN A 131 -7.92 26.96 -7.34
C ASN A 131 -8.31 27.31 -5.90
N ARG A 132 -8.30 26.33 -4.98
CA ARG A 132 -8.61 26.51 -3.56
C ARG A 132 -7.35 26.46 -2.71
N SER A 133 -7.45 27.05 -1.51
CA SER A 133 -6.40 26.97 -0.50
C SER A 133 -6.42 25.61 0.16
N VAL A 134 -5.37 24.80 -0.10
CA VAL A 134 -5.29 23.40 0.30
C VAL A 134 -4.06 23.18 1.19
N GLY A 135 -4.28 22.74 2.42
CA GLY A 135 -3.22 22.39 3.34
C GLY A 135 -2.84 20.92 3.27
N THR A 136 -1.57 20.61 3.48
CA THR A 136 -1.08 19.24 3.68
C THR A 136 0.09 19.23 4.65
N LEU A 137 0.46 18.04 5.15
CA LEU A 137 1.71 17.89 5.90
C LEU A 137 2.90 18.11 5.01
N ARG A 138 3.94 18.75 5.56
CA ARG A 138 5.22 18.87 4.87
C ARG A 138 5.79 17.49 4.53
N GLY A 139 6.13 17.28 3.27
CA GLY A 139 6.66 16.02 2.75
C GLY A 139 5.60 14.95 2.44
N ALA A 140 4.31 15.22 2.62
CA ALA A 140 3.25 14.26 2.26
C ALA A 140 3.02 14.16 0.74
N ASN A 141 3.39 15.21 -0.01
CA ASN A 141 3.37 15.27 -1.49
C ASN A 141 2.03 14.87 -2.14
N TYR A 142 0.90 15.03 -1.42
CA TYR A 142 -0.42 14.63 -1.92
C TYR A 142 -0.85 15.39 -3.18
N ASN A 143 -0.29 16.60 -3.41
CA ASN A 143 -0.48 17.34 -4.64
C ASN A 143 -0.04 16.59 -5.90
N ASN A 144 0.91 15.64 -5.78
CA ASN A 144 1.38 14.83 -6.91
C ASN A 144 0.33 13.83 -7.42
N TYR A 145 -0.74 13.60 -6.65
CA TYR A 145 -1.84 12.71 -7.02
C TYR A 145 -3.06 13.45 -7.55
N LEU A 146 -3.04 14.79 -7.51
CA LEU A 146 -4.16 15.63 -7.96
C LEU A 146 -3.96 16.04 -9.42
N TYR A 147 -5.05 16.06 -10.19
CA TYR A 147 -5.08 16.54 -11.57
C TYR A 147 -5.53 18.00 -11.67
N VAL A 148 -6.01 18.59 -10.57
CA VAL A 148 -6.44 19.99 -10.53
C VAL A 148 -5.39 20.89 -9.87
N PRO A 149 -5.22 22.15 -10.34
CA PRO A 149 -4.33 23.11 -9.68
C PRO A 149 -4.92 23.54 -8.33
N ILE A 150 -4.04 23.64 -7.31
CA ILE A 150 -4.37 24.06 -5.96
C ILE A 150 -3.41 25.14 -5.45
N ASP A 151 -3.85 25.98 -4.52
CA ASP A 151 -2.97 26.83 -3.72
C ASP A 151 -2.47 26.06 -2.50
N LEU A 152 -1.27 25.46 -2.62
CA LEU A 152 -0.73 24.53 -1.63
C LEU A 152 -0.08 25.24 -0.47
N GLN A 153 -0.54 24.94 0.75
CA GLN A 153 0.07 25.34 2.01
C GLN A 153 0.55 24.12 2.80
N GLN A 154 1.76 24.17 3.33
CA GLN A 154 2.33 23.06 4.11
C GLN A 154 2.37 23.39 5.59
N VAL A 155 1.89 22.45 6.42
CA VAL A 155 1.97 22.51 7.88
C VAL A 155 2.93 21.44 8.41
N THR A 156 3.43 21.64 9.64
CA THR A 156 4.34 20.67 10.29
C THR A 156 3.59 19.66 11.14
N GLN A 157 2.38 20.00 11.59
CA GLN A 157 1.54 19.14 12.42
C GLN A 157 0.11 19.12 11.89
N ARG A 158 -0.53 17.93 11.92
CA ARG A 158 -1.93 17.75 11.47
C ARG A 158 -2.91 18.71 12.16
N ILE A 159 -2.73 18.88 13.46
CA ILE A 159 -3.59 19.78 14.24
C ILE A 159 -3.52 21.25 13.77
N GLU A 160 -2.40 21.68 13.17
CA GLU A 160 -2.30 23.03 12.61
C GLU A 160 -3.20 23.17 11.38
N GLY A 161 -3.23 22.16 10.49
CA GLY A 161 -4.15 22.14 9.34
C GLY A 161 -5.62 22.20 9.78
N VAL A 162 -6.01 21.42 10.79
CA VAL A 162 -7.37 21.46 11.36
C VAL A 162 -7.71 22.84 11.91
N LYS A 163 -6.77 23.49 12.61
CA LYS A 163 -6.97 24.86 13.11
C LYS A 163 -7.10 25.88 11.98
N MET A 164 -6.32 25.72 10.91
CA MET A 164 -6.38 26.62 9.76
C MET A 164 -7.72 26.50 9.03
N LEU A 165 -8.26 25.26 8.88
CA LEU A 165 -9.64 25.04 8.40
C LEU A 165 -10.67 25.76 9.26
N LYS A 166 -10.57 25.67 10.59
CA LYS A 166 -11.48 26.35 11.50
C LYS A 166 -11.46 27.85 11.32
N LEU A 167 -10.29 28.41 11.11
CA LEU A 167 -10.08 29.87 10.97
C LEU A 167 -10.30 30.38 9.53
N ASP A 168 -10.83 29.54 8.64
CA ASP A 168 -11.05 29.83 7.22
C ASP A 168 -9.77 30.29 6.46
N ARG A 169 -8.60 29.81 6.94
CA ARG A 169 -7.30 30.01 6.30
C ARG A 169 -6.99 28.93 5.26
N LEU A 170 -7.70 27.82 5.31
CA LEU A 170 -7.72 26.75 4.32
C LEU A 170 -9.16 26.44 3.94
N ASP A 171 -9.36 26.09 2.70
CA ASP A 171 -10.60 25.52 2.21
C ASP A 171 -10.63 23.99 2.47
N PHE A 172 -9.49 23.33 2.26
CA PHE A 172 -9.31 21.89 2.42
C PHE A 172 -8.02 21.57 3.17
N PHE A 173 -8.05 20.47 3.94
CA PHE A 173 -6.83 19.87 4.49
C PHE A 173 -6.76 18.42 4.07
N LEU A 174 -5.67 18.06 3.35
CA LEU A 174 -5.46 16.72 2.80
C LEU A 174 -4.60 15.87 3.74
N ASP A 175 -5.07 14.66 3.98
CA ASP A 175 -4.29 13.60 4.61
C ASP A 175 -4.98 12.23 4.37
N ASN A 176 -4.43 11.16 4.93
CA ASN A 176 -5.12 9.88 5.01
C ASN A 176 -6.35 10.01 5.94
N ARG A 177 -7.49 9.41 5.58
CA ARG A 177 -8.75 9.48 6.36
C ARG A 177 -8.56 9.07 7.83
N LYS A 178 -7.87 7.94 8.06
CA LYS A 178 -7.61 7.44 9.42
C LYS A 178 -6.78 8.43 10.23
N ALA A 179 -5.74 9.01 9.63
CA ALA A 179 -4.90 10.01 10.27
C ALA A 179 -5.66 11.30 10.64
N LEU A 180 -6.59 11.77 9.79
CA LEU A 180 -7.48 12.89 10.07
C LEU A 180 -8.39 12.57 11.26
N GLN A 181 -9.05 11.41 11.25
CA GLN A 181 -9.93 10.98 12.33
C GLN A 181 -9.19 10.85 13.67
N GLN A 182 -8.03 10.20 13.67
CA GLN A 182 -7.18 10.06 14.86
C GLN A 182 -6.74 11.44 15.40
N THR A 183 -6.40 12.37 14.50
CA THR A 183 -6.03 13.74 14.91
C THR A 183 -7.17 14.43 15.64
N LEU A 184 -8.41 14.29 15.16
CA LEU A 184 -9.58 14.86 15.84
C LEU A 184 -9.80 14.25 17.21
N ILE A 185 -9.71 12.91 17.32
CA ILE A 185 -9.88 12.18 18.59
C ILE A 185 -8.79 12.58 19.59
N ALA A 186 -7.51 12.47 19.20
CA ALA A 186 -6.37 12.76 20.07
C ALA A 186 -6.31 14.21 20.55
N ASN A 187 -6.92 15.15 19.83
CA ASN A 187 -6.93 16.56 20.17
C ASN A 187 -8.33 17.07 20.58
N ALA A 188 -9.27 16.19 20.90
CA ALA A 188 -10.66 16.57 21.18
C ALA A 188 -10.79 17.68 22.25
N THR A 189 -10.09 17.56 23.38
CA THR A 189 -10.08 18.58 24.45
C THR A 189 -9.53 19.93 23.98
N LYS A 190 -8.47 19.92 23.16
CA LYS A 190 -7.86 21.15 22.64
C LYS A 190 -8.76 21.82 21.60
N LEU A 191 -9.41 21.04 20.76
CA LEU A 191 -10.34 21.50 19.75
C LEU A 191 -11.63 22.05 20.36
N SER A 192 -12.17 21.39 21.40
CA SER A 192 -13.34 21.88 22.16
C SER A 192 -13.09 23.28 22.76
N LYS A 193 -11.91 23.51 23.36
CA LYS A 193 -11.52 24.84 23.86
C LYS A 193 -11.49 25.93 22.78
N MET A 194 -11.41 25.54 21.53
CA MET A 194 -11.45 26.42 20.37
C MET A 194 -12.85 26.54 19.76
N ASN A 195 -13.89 25.98 20.39
CA ASN A 195 -15.23 25.86 19.82
C ASN A 195 -15.22 25.18 18.43
N PHE A 196 -14.42 24.11 18.27
CA PHE A 196 -14.43 23.29 17.09
C PHE A 196 -15.48 22.20 17.25
N ASP A 197 -16.46 22.19 16.35
CA ASP A 197 -17.49 21.16 16.29
C ASP A 197 -17.18 20.21 15.11
N PRO A 198 -16.77 18.96 15.37
CA PRO A 198 -16.46 18.01 14.31
C PRO A 198 -17.62 17.73 13.34
N GLN A 199 -18.87 17.89 13.80
CA GLN A 199 -20.06 17.65 12.98
C GLN A 199 -20.21 18.65 11.83
N GLN A 200 -19.59 19.81 11.93
CA GLN A 200 -19.57 20.81 10.86
C GLN A 200 -18.59 20.48 9.73
N TYR A 201 -17.77 19.44 9.91
CA TYR A 201 -16.74 19.05 8.94
C TYR A 201 -17.10 17.70 8.29
N GLN A 202 -16.59 17.54 7.09
CA GLN A 202 -16.68 16.32 6.32
C GLN A 202 -15.27 15.86 5.94
N ILE A 203 -15.08 14.55 5.86
CA ILE A 203 -13.87 13.93 5.35
C ILE A 203 -14.27 13.05 4.18
N GLU A 204 -13.81 13.39 2.98
CA GLU A 204 -14.11 12.66 1.75
C GLU A 204 -12.86 12.08 1.13
N ASN A 205 -12.97 10.87 0.61
CA ASN A 205 -11.91 10.26 -0.20
C ASN A 205 -11.88 10.92 -1.58
N ILE A 206 -10.68 11.27 -2.06
CA ILE A 206 -10.49 11.92 -3.35
C ILE A 206 -9.82 10.97 -4.32
N VAL A 207 -8.59 10.54 -4.03
CA VAL A 207 -7.76 9.76 -4.94
C VAL A 207 -7.30 8.48 -4.26
N PRO A 208 -7.50 7.31 -4.88
CA PRO A 208 -6.91 6.07 -4.41
C PRO A 208 -5.39 6.09 -4.65
N VAL A 209 -4.63 5.65 -3.65
CA VAL A 209 -3.17 5.57 -3.69
C VAL A 209 -2.75 4.15 -3.38
N LYS A 210 -2.21 3.47 -4.39
CA LYS A 210 -1.69 2.11 -4.26
C LYS A 210 -0.44 2.09 -3.37
N GLN A 211 -0.41 1.17 -2.42
CA GLN A 211 0.71 0.96 -1.51
C GLN A 211 1.48 -0.29 -1.95
N TYR A 212 2.77 -0.12 -2.18
CA TYR A 212 3.64 -1.19 -2.66
C TYR A 212 4.69 -1.56 -1.62
N ILE A 213 5.06 -2.84 -1.62
CA ILE A 213 6.39 -3.22 -1.23
C ILE A 213 7.32 -2.84 -2.38
N ALA A 214 8.46 -2.21 -2.08
CA ALA A 214 9.46 -1.95 -3.09
C ALA A 214 10.76 -2.65 -2.71
N PHE A 215 11.49 -3.11 -3.70
CA PHE A 215 12.70 -3.90 -3.55
C PHE A 215 13.92 -3.09 -4.03
N THR A 216 15.11 -3.44 -3.53
CA THR A 216 16.36 -2.96 -4.11
C THR A 216 16.41 -3.31 -5.59
N ASP A 217 16.80 -2.38 -6.45
CA ASP A 217 16.88 -2.63 -7.89
C ASP A 217 18.17 -3.41 -8.26
N ASN A 218 18.15 -4.70 -7.94
CA ASN A 218 19.19 -5.67 -8.28
C ASN A 218 18.58 -7.05 -8.61
N ALA A 219 19.43 -8.04 -8.94
CA ALA A 219 18.94 -9.38 -9.30
C ALA A 219 18.11 -10.03 -8.18
N LYS A 220 18.58 -9.96 -6.92
CA LYS A 220 17.87 -10.48 -5.74
C LYS A 220 16.51 -9.80 -5.55
N GLY A 221 16.46 -8.47 -5.62
CA GLY A 221 15.23 -7.69 -5.44
C GLY A 221 14.21 -7.98 -6.53
N ARG A 222 14.63 -8.14 -7.78
CA ARG A 222 13.74 -8.53 -8.89
C ARG A 222 13.17 -9.93 -8.71
N GLU A 223 13.97 -10.90 -8.22
CA GLU A 223 13.50 -12.25 -7.90
C GLU A 223 12.51 -12.24 -6.72
N LEU A 224 12.81 -11.48 -5.65
CA LEU A 224 11.88 -11.30 -4.52
C LEU A 224 10.56 -10.66 -4.94
N ALA A 225 10.58 -9.73 -5.88
CA ALA A 225 9.36 -9.12 -6.43
C ALA A 225 8.51 -10.14 -7.20
N GLN A 226 9.12 -11.03 -7.97
CA GLN A 226 8.40 -12.11 -8.67
C GLN A 226 7.80 -13.12 -7.68
N ILE A 227 8.54 -13.46 -6.61
CA ILE A 227 8.03 -14.32 -5.54
C ILE A 227 6.84 -13.66 -4.84
N PHE A 228 6.96 -12.37 -4.54
CA PHE A 228 5.86 -11.59 -3.96
C PHE A 228 4.63 -11.61 -4.87
N ASP A 229 4.77 -11.29 -6.15
CA ASP A 229 3.66 -11.24 -7.11
C ASP A 229 2.93 -12.58 -7.21
N ALA A 230 3.67 -13.68 -7.32
CA ALA A 230 3.09 -15.01 -7.39
C ALA A 230 2.38 -15.42 -6.09
N GLY A 231 2.99 -15.13 -4.94
CA GLY A 231 2.42 -15.43 -3.63
C GLY A 231 1.19 -14.59 -3.35
N PHE A 232 1.23 -13.29 -3.69
CA PHE A 232 0.10 -12.37 -3.51
C PHE A 232 -1.11 -12.80 -4.36
N ALA A 233 -0.89 -13.10 -5.64
CA ALA A 233 -1.94 -13.60 -6.53
C ALA A 233 -2.57 -14.90 -5.99
N LYS A 234 -1.76 -15.80 -5.41
CA LYS A 234 -2.26 -17.04 -4.80
C LYS A 234 -3.13 -16.75 -3.56
N LEU A 235 -2.68 -15.88 -2.65
CA LEU A 235 -3.47 -15.49 -1.46
C LEU A 235 -4.78 -14.82 -1.85
N LEU A 236 -4.77 -14.00 -2.91
CA LEU A 236 -5.97 -13.35 -3.44
C LEU A 236 -6.94 -14.38 -4.01
N ALA A 237 -6.46 -15.29 -4.87
CA ALA A 237 -7.28 -16.31 -5.51
C ALA A 237 -7.87 -17.34 -4.52
N SER A 238 -7.16 -17.64 -3.42
CA SER A 238 -7.64 -18.58 -2.39
C SER A 238 -8.62 -17.96 -1.38
N GLY A 239 -8.79 -16.61 -1.38
CA GLY A 239 -9.55 -15.89 -0.36
C GLY A 239 -8.80 -15.69 0.97
N GLU A 240 -7.57 -16.24 1.10
CA GLU A 240 -6.78 -16.07 2.33
C GLU A 240 -6.41 -14.61 2.60
N LEU A 241 -6.19 -13.82 1.54
CA LEU A 241 -5.91 -12.40 1.67
C LEU A 241 -7.08 -11.66 2.33
N GLU A 242 -8.31 -11.87 1.84
CA GLU A 242 -9.52 -11.26 2.41
C GLU A 242 -9.73 -11.69 3.87
N ALA A 243 -9.51 -12.98 4.18
CA ALA A 243 -9.61 -13.49 5.53
C ALA A 243 -8.64 -12.79 6.51
N LEU A 244 -7.42 -12.45 6.06
CA LEU A 244 -6.47 -11.65 6.86
C LEU A 244 -7.01 -10.24 7.11
N PHE A 245 -7.50 -9.54 6.08
CA PHE A 245 -8.08 -8.20 6.24
C PHE A 245 -9.25 -8.18 7.24
N ILE A 246 -10.11 -9.20 7.18
CA ILE A 246 -11.24 -9.37 8.11
C ILE A 246 -10.72 -9.62 9.54
N ALA A 247 -9.74 -10.51 9.71
CA ALA A 247 -9.17 -10.83 11.03
C ALA A 247 -8.56 -9.62 11.74
N TYR A 248 -7.98 -8.69 10.98
CA TYR A 248 -7.44 -7.43 11.48
C TYR A 248 -8.48 -6.29 11.55
N ASN A 249 -9.75 -6.58 11.23
CA ASN A 249 -10.82 -5.57 11.15
C ASN A 249 -10.44 -4.38 10.26
N TYR A 250 -9.72 -4.65 9.17
CA TYR A 250 -9.28 -3.65 8.20
C TYR A 250 -10.20 -3.69 6.98
N LEU A 251 -11.27 -2.91 7.02
CA LEU A 251 -12.32 -2.91 6.01
C LEU A 251 -12.56 -1.49 5.45
N PRO A 252 -13.04 -1.35 4.20
CA PRO A 252 -13.37 -2.44 3.27
C PRO A 252 -12.12 -3.11 2.68
N PHE A 253 -12.27 -4.36 2.24
CA PHE A 253 -11.22 -5.09 1.51
C PHE A 253 -10.88 -4.35 0.20
N PRO A 254 -9.58 -4.04 -0.06
CA PRO A 254 -9.21 -3.15 -1.16
C PRO A 254 -9.17 -3.81 -2.55
N PHE A 255 -9.35 -5.14 -2.61
CA PHE A 255 -9.30 -5.90 -3.86
C PHE A 255 -10.68 -6.50 -4.11
N PRO A 256 -11.59 -5.81 -4.85
CA PRO A 256 -12.90 -6.37 -5.16
C PRO A 256 -12.71 -7.68 -5.93
N GLN A 257 -13.39 -8.72 -5.48
CA GLN A 257 -13.53 -9.94 -6.26
C GLN A 257 -14.25 -9.53 -7.56
N ASN A 258 -13.73 -9.96 -8.70
CA ASN A 258 -14.43 -9.77 -9.96
C ASN A 258 -15.83 -10.34 -9.79
N ILE A 259 -16.82 -9.46 -9.70
CA ILE A 259 -18.20 -9.84 -9.88
C ILE A 259 -18.31 -10.02 -11.39
N ASP A 260 -18.20 -11.28 -11.84
CA ASP A 260 -18.49 -11.69 -13.22
C ASP A 260 -19.92 -11.32 -13.60
#